data_1c6f520ef3355cbbe9e02b55b153156e
#
_entry.id   1c6f520ef3355cbbe9e02b55b153156e
#
_cell.length_a   1.000
_cell.length_b   1.000
_cell.length_c   1.000
_cell.angle_alpha   90.00
_cell.angle_beta   90.00
_cell.angle_gamma   90.00
#
_symmetry.space_group_name_H-M   'P 1'
#
loop_
_entity.id
_entity.type
_entity.pdbx_description
1 polymer ?
#
loop_
_entity_poly.entity_id
_entity_poly.type
_entity_poly.pdbx_seq_one_letter_code
_entity_poly.pdbx_strand_id
1 'polypeptide(L)'
;MQNLNRAYDCLARACETAPEDERQQAGILHFFQMTFELCWKTLKDKLADEGIDVASPKETIKRAFAVGLIPDAEPWLDALMTRNIFTHAYDEEMARQALNRVRERYLPMVRDCVLHLNTLDAADE
;
A
#
# COMPACT_ATOMS: atom_id res chain seq x y z
N MET A 1 4.44 -2.13 -13.32
CA MET A 1 5.36 -1.57 -12.30
C MET A 1 5.57 -0.06 -12.37
N GLN A 2 5.56 0.56 -13.54
CA GLN A 2 5.79 2.01 -13.65
C GLN A 2 4.81 2.84 -12.82
N ASN A 3 3.51 2.51 -12.86
CA ASN A 3 2.51 3.24 -12.10
C ASN A 3 2.68 3.07 -10.59
N LEU A 4 3.00 1.86 -10.15
CA LEU A 4 3.25 1.59 -8.74
C LEU A 4 4.50 2.35 -8.25
N ASN A 5 5.58 2.30 -9.02
CA ASN A 5 6.82 3.01 -8.66
C ASN A 5 6.59 4.52 -8.56
N ARG A 6 5.82 5.09 -9.48
CA ARG A 6 5.49 6.52 -9.47
C ARG A 6 4.63 6.89 -8.27
N ALA A 7 3.60 6.07 -7.97
CA ALA A 7 2.73 6.32 -6.83
C ALA A 7 3.51 6.24 -5.51
N TYR A 8 4.38 5.24 -5.37
CA TYR A 8 5.24 5.12 -4.19
C TYR A 8 6.16 6.33 -4.05
N ASP A 9 6.78 6.79 -5.13
CA ASP A 9 7.67 7.97 -5.09
C ASP A 9 6.90 9.20 -4.62
N CYS A 10 5.68 9.40 -5.09
CA CYS A 10 4.84 10.51 -4.65
C CYS A 10 4.53 10.41 -3.15
N LEU A 11 4.18 9.22 -2.68
CA LEU A 11 3.92 8.98 -1.26
C LEU A 11 5.16 9.25 -0.41
N ALA A 12 6.30 8.70 -0.82
CA ALA A 12 7.56 8.87 -0.08
C ALA A 12 7.95 10.33 0.04
N ARG A 13 7.87 11.08 -1.06
CA ARG A 13 8.17 12.53 -1.04
C ARG A 13 7.20 13.30 -0.16
N ALA A 14 5.90 12.98 -0.23
CA ALA A 14 4.90 13.65 0.59
C ALA A 14 5.13 13.40 2.08
N CYS A 15 5.73 12.25 2.44
CA CYS A 15 6.00 11.88 3.83
C CYS A 15 7.35 12.39 4.35
N GLU A 16 8.19 13.02 3.52
CA GLU A 16 9.51 13.51 3.94
C GLU A 16 9.42 14.58 5.03
N THR A 17 8.37 15.39 4.99
CA THR A 17 8.13 16.42 6.00
C THR A 17 6.74 16.22 6.63
N ALA A 18 6.61 16.68 7.89
CA ALA A 18 5.30 16.67 8.55
C ALA A 18 4.35 17.60 7.81
N PRO A 19 3.08 17.22 7.61
CA PRO A 19 2.12 18.07 6.92
C PRO A 19 1.84 19.34 7.75
N GLU A 20 1.80 20.49 7.06
CA GLU A 20 1.59 21.79 7.70
C GLU A 20 0.11 22.17 7.78
N ASP A 21 -0.73 21.61 6.91
CA ASP A 21 -2.14 21.94 6.83
C ASP A 21 -2.98 20.75 6.34
N GLU A 22 -4.29 20.93 6.30
CA GLU A 22 -5.22 19.88 5.87
C GLU A 22 -5.02 19.46 4.41
N ARG A 23 -4.58 20.36 3.56
CA ARG A 23 -4.33 20.03 2.15
C ARG A 23 -3.17 19.07 2.01
N GLN A 24 -2.09 19.30 2.76
CA GLN A 24 -0.94 18.40 2.77
C GLN A 24 -1.30 17.05 3.39
N GLN A 25 -2.11 17.06 4.45
CA GLN A 25 -2.62 15.82 5.05
C GLN A 25 -3.44 15.01 4.05
N ALA A 26 -4.36 15.65 3.36
CA ALA A 26 -5.18 15.01 2.34
C ALA A 26 -4.34 14.45 1.20
N GLY A 27 -3.28 15.15 0.82
CA GLY A 27 -2.34 14.69 -0.21
C GLY A 27 -1.65 13.39 0.17
N ILE A 28 -1.15 13.29 1.40
CA ILE A 28 -0.49 12.07 1.89
C ILE A 28 -1.47 10.90 1.88
N LEU A 29 -2.69 11.12 2.38
CA LEU A 29 -3.70 10.06 2.43
C LEU A 29 -4.13 9.62 1.02
N HIS A 30 -4.23 10.56 0.09
CA HIS A 30 -4.53 10.25 -1.31
C HIS A 30 -3.43 9.38 -1.93
N PHE A 31 -2.16 9.76 -1.76
CA PHE A 31 -1.03 8.97 -2.28
C PHE A 31 -0.93 7.60 -1.63
N PHE A 32 -1.28 7.50 -0.35
CA PHE A 32 -1.35 6.21 0.33
C PHE A 32 -2.40 5.31 -0.32
N GLN A 33 -3.61 5.83 -0.53
CA GLN A 33 -4.68 5.06 -1.15
C GLN A 33 -4.31 4.59 -2.55
N MET A 34 -3.75 5.49 -3.37
CA MET A 34 -3.29 5.14 -4.71
C MET A 34 -2.24 4.04 -4.69
N THR A 35 -1.24 4.20 -3.83
CA THR A 35 -0.14 3.24 -3.75
C THR A 35 -0.63 1.89 -3.24
N PHE A 36 -1.47 1.89 -2.22
CA PHE A 36 -2.05 0.66 -1.68
C PHE A 36 -2.85 -0.10 -2.74
N GLU A 37 -3.70 0.60 -3.51
CA GLU A 37 -4.48 -0.03 -4.58
C GLU A 37 -3.57 -0.68 -5.62
N LEU A 38 -2.53 0.01 -6.04
CA LEU A 38 -1.60 -0.52 -7.03
C LEU A 38 -0.78 -1.69 -6.48
N CYS A 39 -0.42 -1.66 -5.19
CA CYS A 39 0.30 -2.76 -4.55
C CYS A 39 -0.52 -4.04 -4.55
N TRP A 40 -1.74 -4.00 -4.02
CA TRP A 40 -2.51 -5.24 -3.92
C TRP A 40 -2.90 -5.77 -5.30
N LYS A 41 -3.12 -4.91 -6.29
CA LYS A 41 -3.40 -5.32 -7.66
C LYS A 41 -2.17 -5.97 -8.31
N THR A 42 -0.99 -5.45 -8.04
CA THR A 42 0.26 -6.04 -8.52
C THR A 42 0.50 -7.41 -7.87
N LEU A 43 0.24 -7.53 -6.57
CA LEU A 43 0.31 -8.83 -5.88
C LEU A 43 -0.69 -9.83 -6.49
N LYS A 44 -1.89 -9.38 -6.81
CA LYS A 44 -2.89 -10.21 -7.48
C LYS A 44 -2.38 -10.71 -8.82
N ASP A 45 -1.74 -9.84 -9.60
CA ASP A 45 -1.18 -10.21 -10.90
C ASP A 45 -0.06 -11.25 -10.74
N LYS A 46 0.80 -11.08 -9.73
CA LYS A 46 1.87 -12.06 -9.45
C LYS A 46 1.31 -13.42 -9.05
N LEU A 47 0.25 -13.43 -8.26
CA LEU A 47 -0.45 -14.67 -7.90
C LEU A 47 -1.06 -15.35 -9.13
N ALA A 48 -1.66 -14.55 -10.02
CA ALA A 48 -2.25 -15.06 -11.26
C ALA A 48 -1.18 -15.72 -12.15
N ASP A 49 0.01 -15.16 -12.20
CA ASP A 49 1.14 -15.74 -12.96
C ASP A 49 1.48 -17.15 -12.45
N GLU A 50 1.22 -17.44 -11.19
CA GLU A 50 1.44 -18.75 -10.57
C GLU A 50 0.20 -19.63 -10.58
N GLY A 51 -0.86 -19.21 -11.27
CA GLY A 51 -2.11 -19.96 -11.35
C GLY A 51 -3.02 -19.78 -10.15
N ILE A 52 -2.76 -18.79 -9.30
CA ILE A 52 -3.56 -18.52 -8.10
C ILE A 52 -4.53 -17.39 -8.40
N ASP A 53 -5.82 -17.66 -8.35
CA ASP A 53 -6.87 -16.71 -8.64
C ASP A 53 -7.47 -16.17 -7.34
N VAL A 54 -7.46 -14.84 -7.18
CA VAL A 54 -8.01 -14.16 -6.00
C VAL A 54 -8.90 -13.01 -6.46
N ALA A 55 -9.93 -12.69 -5.69
CA ALA A 55 -10.95 -11.73 -6.09
C ALA A 55 -10.91 -10.41 -5.32
N SER A 56 -10.40 -10.38 -4.10
CA SER A 56 -10.48 -9.21 -3.22
C SER A 56 -9.13 -8.84 -2.65
N PRO A 57 -8.97 -7.58 -2.17
CA PRO A 57 -7.72 -7.19 -1.49
C PRO A 57 -7.39 -8.09 -0.30
N LYS A 58 -8.37 -8.41 0.53
CA LYS A 58 -8.17 -9.25 1.72
C LYS A 58 -7.65 -10.64 1.35
N GLU A 59 -8.30 -11.27 0.38
CA GLU A 59 -7.90 -12.58 -0.11
C GLU A 59 -6.50 -12.53 -0.73
N THR A 60 -6.22 -11.49 -1.51
CA THR A 60 -4.91 -11.29 -2.13
C THR A 60 -3.80 -11.19 -1.08
N ILE A 61 -4.01 -10.40 -0.04
CA ILE A 61 -3.05 -10.22 1.05
C ILE A 61 -2.77 -11.56 1.74
N LYS A 62 -3.81 -12.31 2.06
CA LYS A 62 -3.67 -13.60 2.74
C LYS A 62 -2.92 -14.62 1.89
N ARG A 63 -3.22 -14.68 0.60
CA ARG A 63 -2.54 -15.60 -0.32
C ARG A 63 -1.10 -15.18 -0.59
N ALA A 64 -0.85 -13.87 -0.73
CA ALA A 64 0.50 -13.33 -0.92
C ALA A 64 1.40 -13.69 0.27
N PHE A 65 0.87 -13.58 1.48
CA PHE A 65 1.61 -14.03 2.67
C PHE A 65 1.85 -15.53 2.65
N ALA A 66 0.84 -16.32 2.31
CA ALA A 66 0.94 -17.78 2.32
C ALA A 66 2.02 -18.30 1.35
N VAL A 67 2.23 -17.64 0.22
CA VAL A 67 3.23 -18.05 -0.79
C VAL A 67 4.55 -17.27 -0.67
N GLY A 68 4.69 -16.41 0.32
CA GLY A 68 5.94 -15.72 0.59
C GLY A 68 6.19 -14.45 -0.23
N LEU A 69 5.18 -13.89 -0.91
CA LEU A 69 5.31 -12.61 -1.62
C LEU A 69 5.44 -11.43 -0.67
N ILE A 70 4.82 -11.51 0.50
CA ILE A 70 4.95 -10.52 1.57
C ILE A 70 5.33 -11.26 2.86
N PRO A 71 6.14 -10.63 3.74
CA PRO A 71 6.64 -11.30 4.94
C PRO A 71 5.60 -11.43 6.06
N ASP A 72 4.57 -10.59 6.06
CA ASP A 72 3.56 -10.56 7.11
C ASP A 72 2.25 -10.01 6.55
N ALA A 73 1.14 -10.64 6.87
CA ALA A 73 -0.18 -10.21 6.43
C ALA A 73 -0.78 -9.12 7.32
N GLU A 74 -0.44 -9.11 8.61
CA GLU A 74 -1.09 -8.23 9.60
C GLU A 74 -0.99 -6.75 9.27
N PRO A 75 0.18 -6.17 8.95
CA PRO A 75 0.25 -4.74 8.63
C PRO A 75 -0.53 -4.38 7.35
N TRP A 76 -0.60 -5.30 6.39
CA TRP A 76 -1.39 -5.08 5.16
C TRP A 76 -2.89 -5.10 5.43
N LEU A 77 -3.35 -6.00 6.31
CA LEU A 77 -4.76 -6.04 6.70
C LEU A 77 -5.14 -4.80 7.52
N ASP A 78 -4.23 -4.31 8.36
CA ASP A 78 -4.42 -3.06 9.09
C ASP A 78 -4.52 -1.87 8.12
N ALA A 79 -3.65 -1.82 7.12
CA ALA A 79 -3.68 -0.79 6.07
C ALA A 79 -4.99 -0.84 5.27
N LEU A 80 -5.49 -2.04 4.99
CA LEU A 80 -6.78 -2.21 4.30
C LEU A 80 -7.92 -1.64 5.13
N MET A 81 -7.94 -1.88 6.43
CA MET A 81 -8.96 -1.31 7.34
C MET A 81 -8.89 0.21 7.34
N THR A 82 -7.69 0.78 7.40
CA THR A 82 -7.48 2.23 7.36
C THR A 82 -8.01 2.82 6.06
N ARG A 83 -7.72 2.17 4.93
CA ARG A 83 -8.21 2.59 3.61
C ARG A 83 -9.74 2.57 3.56
N ASN A 84 -10.37 1.54 4.13
CA ASN A 84 -11.83 1.39 4.11
C ASN A 84 -12.53 2.45 4.97
N ILE A 85 -11.94 2.83 6.10
CA ILE A 85 -12.48 3.89 6.96
C ILE A 85 -12.62 5.21 6.18
N PHE A 86 -11.61 5.58 5.40
CA PHE A 86 -11.62 6.82 4.61
C PHE A 86 -12.66 6.82 3.49
N THR A 87 -13.05 5.65 3.02
CA THR A 87 -14.07 5.54 1.97
C THR A 87 -15.46 5.86 2.51
N HIS A 88 -15.70 5.66 3.80
CA HIS A 88 -17.03 5.74 4.39
C HIS A 88 -17.25 6.90 5.35
N ALA A 89 -16.21 7.43 5.99
CA ALA A 89 -16.33 8.52 6.95
C ALA A 89 -15.04 9.33 7.02
N TYR A 90 -15.17 10.66 6.98
CA TYR A 90 -14.04 11.56 7.18
C TYR A 90 -14.18 12.23 8.54
N ASP A 91 -13.18 12.03 9.40
CA ASP A 91 -13.08 12.59 10.74
C ASP A 91 -11.63 13.06 10.90
N GLU A 92 -11.41 14.29 11.38
CA GLU A 92 -10.08 14.86 11.53
C GLU A 92 -9.17 14.03 12.45
N GLU A 93 -9.73 13.51 13.54
CA GLU A 93 -8.95 12.68 14.48
C GLU A 93 -8.54 11.37 13.83
N MET A 94 -9.46 10.73 13.12
CA MET A 94 -9.16 9.50 12.39
C MET A 94 -8.12 9.74 11.29
N ALA A 95 -8.22 10.88 10.60
CA ALA A 95 -7.27 11.26 9.57
C ALA A 95 -5.86 11.45 10.15
N ARG A 96 -5.75 12.09 11.32
CA ARG A 96 -4.46 12.29 11.98
C ARG A 96 -3.84 10.97 12.42
N GLN A 97 -4.65 10.08 13.00
CA GLN A 97 -4.18 8.75 13.41
C GLN A 97 -3.72 7.94 12.20
N ALA A 98 -4.46 8.01 11.11
CA ALA A 98 -4.11 7.32 9.88
C ALA A 98 -2.81 7.86 9.29
N LEU A 99 -2.61 9.19 9.31
CA LEU A 99 -1.36 9.81 8.86
C LEU A 99 -0.15 9.26 9.60
N ASN A 100 -0.26 9.14 10.92
CA ASN A 100 0.82 8.59 11.72
C ASN A 100 1.12 7.15 11.32
N ARG A 101 0.09 6.33 11.11
CA ARG A 101 0.26 4.95 10.66
C ARG A 101 0.89 4.88 9.27
N VAL A 102 0.46 5.74 8.35
CA VAL A 102 1.02 5.79 7.00
C VAL A 102 2.52 6.09 7.07
N ARG A 103 2.90 7.12 7.80
CA ARG A 103 4.29 7.55 7.86
C ARG A 103 5.19 6.56 8.61
N GLU A 104 4.70 6.00 9.71
CA GLU A 104 5.51 5.17 10.62
C GLU A 104 5.48 3.68 10.24
N ARG A 105 4.35 3.19 9.73
CA ARG A 105 4.14 1.76 9.54
C ARG A 105 3.96 1.38 8.07
N TYR A 106 3.05 2.06 7.35
CA TYR A 106 2.68 1.63 6.01
C TYR A 106 3.71 2.03 4.96
N LEU A 107 4.35 3.18 5.11
CA LEU A 107 5.38 3.60 4.15
C LEU A 107 6.55 2.61 4.08
N PRO A 108 7.16 2.19 5.22
CA PRO A 108 8.21 1.17 5.16
C PRO A 108 7.73 -0.16 4.60
N MET A 109 6.51 -0.58 4.96
CA MET A 109 5.90 -1.81 4.47
C MET A 109 5.76 -1.80 2.95
N VAL A 110 5.22 -0.71 2.41
CA VAL A 110 5.03 -0.52 0.97
C VAL A 110 6.37 -0.43 0.26
N ARG A 111 7.33 0.30 0.84
CA ARG A 111 8.68 0.41 0.29
C ARG A 111 9.31 -0.97 0.07
N ASP A 112 9.25 -1.81 1.08
CA ASP A 112 9.85 -3.15 1.02
C ASP A 112 9.14 -4.00 -0.02
N CYS A 113 7.81 -3.89 -0.11
CA CYS A 113 7.02 -4.60 -1.11
C CYS A 113 7.36 -4.15 -2.53
N VAL A 114 7.45 -2.84 -2.76
CA VAL A 114 7.79 -2.27 -4.08
C VAL A 114 9.18 -2.72 -4.51
N LEU A 115 10.15 -2.70 -3.61
CA LEU A 115 11.51 -3.18 -3.90
C LEU A 115 11.51 -4.65 -4.28
N HIS A 116 10.78 -5.48 -3.54
CA HIS A 116 10.70 -6.92 -3.83
C HIS A 116 10.03 -7.18 -5.18
N LEU A 117 8.92 -6.51 -5.46
CA LEU A 117 8.20 -6.67 -6.73
C LEU A 117 9.06 -6.23 -7.92
N ASN A 118 9.84 -5.15 -7.78
CA ASN A 118 10.78 -4.73 -8.82
C ASN A 118 11.86 -5.77 -9.05
N THR A 119 12.35 -6.43 -8.00
CA THR A 119 13.32 -7.51 -8.11
C THR A 119 12.74 -8.68 -8.90
N LEU A 120 11.49 -9.05 -8.64
CA LEU A 120 10.80 -10.14 -9.36
C LEU A 120 10.61 -9.78 -10.84
N ASP A 121 10.21 -8.56 -11.14
CA ASP A 121 10.06 -8.09 -12.53
C ASP A 121 11.40 -8.16 -13.30
N ALA A 122 12.49 -7.73 -12.67
CA ALA A 122 13.82 -7.79 -13.28
C ALA A 122 14.25 -9.24 -13.55
N ALA A 123 13.88 -10.17 -12.67
CA ALA A 123 14.21 -11.59 -12.83
C ALA A 123 13.44 -12.24 -13.98
N ASP A 124 12.23 -11.74 -14.29
CA ASP A 124 11.38 -12.25 -15.37
C ASP A 124 11.84 -11.78 -16.76
N GLU A 125 12.70 -10.76 -16.82
CA GLU A 125 13.28 -10.29 -18.07
C GLU A 125 14.47 -11.16 -18.48
#